data_e0360c49ed2de8caa05dc5b2094623eb
#
_entry.id   e0360c49ed2de8caa05dc5b2094623eb
#
_cell.length_a   1.000
_cell.length_b   1.000
_cell.length_c   1.000
_cell.angle_alpha   90.00
_cell.angle_beta   90.00
_cell.angle_gamma   90.00
#
_symmetry.space_group_name_H-M   'P 1'
#
loop_
_entity.id
_entity.type
_entity.pdbx_description
1 polymer ?
#
loop_
_entity_poly.entity_id
_entity_poly.type
_entity_poly.pdbx_seq_one_letter_code
_entity_poly.pdbx_strand_id
1 'polypeptide(L)'
;MIHQIRIYEIFENNKAAFHSRFRDHASRIMRSYGFDIIAMWEGKTGHRTEFVYLLAWPDEQTMHRAWERFRADEDWNKIKRLTKARHGDLVGTIEDRMLIPTSYSPAISRRRLDQH
;
A
#
# COMPACT_ATOMS: atom_id res chain seq x y z
N MET A 1 5.29 -9.19 -15.98
CA MET A 1 4.64 -8.35 -14.95
C MET A 1 4.28 -9.19 -13.73
N ILE A 2 4.50 -8.67 -12.56
CA ILE A 2 4.10 -9.29 -11.30
C ILE A 2 3.20 -8.35 -10.53
N HIS A 3 2.52 -8.90 -9.54
CA HIS A 3 1.71 -8.11 -8.62
C HIS A 3 2.18 -8.33 -7.19
N GLN A 4 1.81 -7.41 -6.33
CA GLN A 4 2.14 -7.49 -4.92
C GLN A 4 0.91 -7.08 -4.14
N ILE A 5 0.49 -7.91 -3.20
CA ILE A 5 -0.60 -7.58 -2.30
C ILE A 5 -0.03 -7.33 -0.91
N ARG A 6 -0.48 -6.24 -0.28
CA ARG A 6 -0.07 -5.87 1.07
C ARG A 6 -1.32 -5.83 1.94
N ILE A 7 -1.25 -6.47 3.08
CA ILE A 7 -2.36 -6.52 4.03
C ILE A 7 -1.86 -6.03 5.38
N TYR A 8 -2.41 -4.88 5.82
CA TYR A 8 -2.06 -4.26 7.08
C TYR A 8 -3.19 -4.47 8.08
N GLU A 9 -2.85 -4.94 9.27
CA GLU A 9 -3.77 -4.80 10.39
C GLU A 9 -3.76 -3.33 10.81
N ILE A 10 -4.92 -2.68 10.84
CA ILE A 10 -5.03 -1.30 11.31
C ILE A 10 -5.88 -1.26 12.57
N PHE A 11 -5.44 -0.43 13.54
CA PHE A 11 -6.11 -0.35 14.82
C PHE A 11 -7.33 0.55 14.72
N GLU A 12 -8.46 0.05 15.18
CA GLU A 12 -9.74 0.71 15.02
C GLU A 12 -9.75 2.12 15.61
N ASN A 13 -9.12 2.31 16.78
CA ASN A 13 -9.07 3.61 17.43
C ASN A 13 -8.19 4.63 16.69
N ASN A 14 -7.33 4.17 15.79
CA ASN A 14 -6.44 5.03 15.01
C ASN A 14 -6.73 4.97 13.51
N LYS A 15 -7.85 4.39 13.14
CA LYS A 15 -8.18 4.15 11.73
C LYS A 15 -8.22 5.43 10.91
N ALA A 16 -8.84 6.48 11.44
CA ALA A 16 -8.92 7.75 10.72
C ALA A 16 -7.53 8.34 10.46
N ALA A 17 -6.65 8.27 11.46
CA ALA A 17 -5.28 8.75 11.32
C ALA A 17 -4.50 7.91 10.29
N PHE A 18 -4.72 6.60 10.26
CA PHE A 18 -4.11 5.74 9.26
C PHE A 18 -4.52 6.17 7.85
N HIS A 19 -5.83 6.32 7.61
CA HIS A 19 -6.32 6.68 6.28
C HIS A 19 -5.83 8.05 5.84
N SER A 20 -5.80 9.03 6.74
CA SER A 20 -5.25 10.35 6.41
C SER A 20 -3.80 10.26 5.99
N ARG A 21 -3.00 9.51 6.76
CA ARG A 21 -1.57 9.36 6.44
C ARG A 21 -1.35 8.65 5.12
N PHE A 22 -2.09 7.58 4.86
CA PHE A 22 -1.93 6.84 3.60
C PHE A 22 -2.42 7.65 2.42
N ARG A 23 -3.63 8.19 2.51
CA ARG A 23 -4.24 8.96 1.41
C ARG A 23 -3.43 10.20 1.05
N ASP A 24 -3.01 10.96 2.04
CA ASP A 24 -2.43 12.28 1.81
C ASP A 24 -0.91 12.25 1.64
N HIS A 25 -0.25 11.21 2.16
CA HIS A 25 1.22 11.16 2.17
C HIS A 25 1.78 9.89 1.57
N ALA A 26 1.50 8.72 2.15
CA ALA A 26 2.13 7.48 1.71
C ALA A 26 1.91 7.21 0.23
N SER A 27 0.67 7.30 -0.25
CA SER A 27 0.35 6.99 -1.65
C SER A 27 1.04 7.96 -2.60
N ARG A 28 1.10 9.23 -2.24
CA ARG A 28 1.78 10.25 -3.04
C ARG A 28 3.27 9.97 -3.14
N ILE A 29 3.90 9.68 -2.01
CA ILE A 29 5.35 9.42 -1.97
C ILE A 29 5.67 8.11 -2.68
N MET A 30 4.86 7.07 -2.49
CA MET A 30 5.00 5.80 -3.21
C MET A 30 4.99 6.03 -4.72
N ARG A 31 4.02 6.80 -5.21
CA ARG A 31 3.92 7.09 -6.65
C ARG A 31 5.14 7.81 -7.18
N SER A 32 5.74 8.68 -6.37
CA SER A 32 6.97 9.38 -6.78
C SER A 32 8.15 8.44 -6.99
N TYR A 33 8.10 7.24 -6.40
CA TYR A 33 9.11 6.20 -6.59
C TYR A 33 8.69 5.12 -7.57
N GLY A 34 7.63 5.36 -8.34
CA GLY A 34 7.21 4.43 -9.38
C GLY A 34 6.24 3.34 -8.94
N PHE A 35 5.67 3.45 -7.75
CA PHE A 35 4.64 2.51 -7.32
C PHE A 35 3.39 2.69 -8.16
N ASP A 36 2.88 1.59 -8.70
CA ASP A 36 1.63 1.56 -9.45
C ASP A 36 0.57 0.91 -8.57
N ILE A 37 -0.21 1.75 -7.88
CA ILE A 37 -1.25 1.29 -6.97
C ILE A 37 -2.52 1.03 -7.78
N ILE A 38 -2.91 -0.24 -7.88
CA ILE A 38 -4.05 -0.66 -8.69
C ILE A 38 -5.37 -0.37 -7.97
N ALA A 39 -5.46 -0.74 -6.70
CA ALA A 39 -6.68 -0.57 -5.92
C ALA A 39 -6.38 -0.73 -4.43
N MET A 40 -7.28 -0.24 -3.60
CA MET A 40 -7.15 -0.27 -2.14
C MET A 40 -8.50 -0.59 -1.52
N TRP A 41 -8.49 -1.37 -0.43
CA TRP A 41 -9.71 -1.78 0.27
C TRP A 41 -9.52 -1.73 1.78
N GLU A 42 -10.62 -1.54 2.49
CA GLU A 42 -10.70 -1.84 3.91
C GLU A 42 -11.55 -3.08 4.06
N GLY A 43 -11.11 -4.02 4.88
CA GLY A 43 -11.84 -5.24 5.14
C GLY A 43 -11.87 -5.59 6.61
N LYS A 44 -12.68 -6.58 6.96
CA LYS A 44 -12.77 -7.08 8.32
C LYS A 44 -12.68 -8.59 8.34
N THR A 45 -11.94 -9.12 9.31
CA THR A 45 -11.84 -10.55 9.57
C THR A 45 -11.90 -10.74 11.08
N GLY A 46 -13.04 -11.25 11.60
CA GLY A 46 -13.26 -11.33 13.02
C GLY A 46 -13.27 -9.96 13.67
N HIS A 47 -12.38 -9.74 14.65
CA HIS A 47 -12.23 -8.45 15.32
C HIS A 47 -11.19 -7.57 14.68
N ARG A 48 -10.58 -8.04 13.60
CA ARG A 48 -9.45 -7.37 12.97
C ARG A 48 -9.93 -6.53 11.79
N THR A 49 -9.52 -5.27 11.76
CA THR A 49 -9.73 -4.40 10.61
C THR A 49 -8.45 -4.39 9.79
N GLU A 50 -8.59 -4.50 8.48
CA GLU A 50 -7.46 -4.60 7.57
C GLU A 50 -7.53 -3.56 6.47
N PHE A 51 -6.37 -3.07 6.06
CA PHE A 51 -6.20 -2.27 4.86
C PHE A 51 -5.42 -3.11 3.86
N VAL A 52 -5.99 -3.29 2.67
CA VAL A 52 -5.42 -4.14 1.63
C VAL A 52 -5.19 -3.30 0.39
N TYR A 53 -4.00 -3.40 -0.20
CA TYR A 53 -3.79 -2.74 -1.48
C TYR A 53 -2.97 -3.62 -2.42
N LEU A 54 -3.25 -3.44 -3.71
CA LEU A 54 -2.64 -4.21 -4.78
C LEU A 54 -1.75 -3.31 -5.62
N LEU A 55 -0.52 -3.77 -5.83
CA LEU A 55 0.48 -3.08 -6.63
C LEU A 55 0.82 -3.91 -7.86
N ALA A 56 1.18 -3.22 -8.96
CA ALA A 56 1.70 -3.87 -10.15
C ALA A 56 3.15 -3.43 -10.38
N TRP A 57 3.99 -4.35 -10.81
CA TRP A 57 5.41 -4.11 -11.05
C TRP A 57 5.83 -4.75 -12.36
N PRO A 58 6.76 -4.12 -13.11
CA PRO A 58 7.31 -4.76 -14.32
C PRO A 58 8.04 -6.06 -13.98
N ASP A 59 8.79 -6.06 -12.86
CA ASP A 59 9.58 -7.20 -12.41
C ASP A 59 9.89 -7.05 -10.92
N GLU A 60 10.46 -8.12 -10.36
CA GLU A 60 10.75 -8.18 -8.92
C GLU A 60 11.87 -7.21 -8.53
N GLN A 61 12.86 -7.04 -9.38
CA GLN A 61 13.98 -6.15 -9.09
C GLN A 61 13.52 -4.70 -8.96
N THR A 62 12.66 -4.25 -9.88
CA THR A 62 12.07 -2.91 -9.83
C THR A 62 11.26 -2.74 -8.54
N MET A 63 10.49 -3.76 -8.16
CA MET A 63 9.72 -3.76 -6.92
C MET A 63 10.63 -3.53 -5.71
N HIS A 64 11.69 -4.32 -5.60
CA HIS A 64 12.59 -4.20 -4.45
C HIS A 64 13.28 -2.84 -4.37
N ARG A 65 13.71 -2.30 -5.51
CA ARG A 65 14.36 -0.99 -5.53
C ARG A 65 13.41 0.13 -5.14
N ALA A 66 12.17 0.07 -5.61
CA ALA A 66 11.17 1.09 -5.28
C ALA A 66 10.86 1.08 -3.78
N TRP A 67 10.68 -0.10 -3.19
CA TRP A 67 10.45 -0.23 -1.75
C TRP A 67 11.63 0.29 -0.93
N GLU A 68 12.85 -0.03 -1.37
CA GLU A 68 14.06 0.43 -0.69
C GLU A 68 14.12 1.96 -0.66
N ARG A 69 13.84 2.60 -1.79
CA ARG A 69 13.82 4.07 -1.88
C ARG A 69 12.71 4.67 -1.03
N PHE A 70 11.54 4.08 -1.07
CA PHE A 70 10.42 4.56 -0.27
C PHE A 70 10.73 4.49 1.22
N ARG A 71 11.30 3.39 1.69
CA ARG A 71 11.67 3.23 3.10
C ARG A 71 12.75 4.22 3.54
N ALA A 72 13.59 4.64 2.62
CA ALA A 72 14.66 5.60 2.90
C ALA A 72 14.23 7.07 2.73
N ASP A 73 13.02 7.31 2.25
CA ASP A 73 12.52 8.67 2.01
C ASP A 73 12.43 9.44 3.32
N GLU A 74 13.08 10.61 3.37
CA GLU A 74 13.18 11.40 4.58
C GLU A 74 11.84 11.99 5.00
N ASP A 75 11.04 12.45 4.03
CA ASP A 75 9.72 13.00 4.32
C ASP A 75 8.80 11.93 4.89
N TRP A 76 8.80 10.75 4.28
CA TRP A 76 7.98 9.63 4.77
C TRP A 76 8.38 9.24 6.20
N ASN A 77 9.68 9.15 6.46
CA ASN A 77 10.17 8.80 7.79
C ASN A 77 9.80 9.86 8.83
N LYS A 78 9.86 11.14 8.45
CA LYS A 78 9.41 12.24 9.31
C LYS A 78 7.91 12.14 9.60
N ILE A 79 7.12 11.90 8.59
CA ILE A 79 5.66 11.76 8.73
C ILE A 79 5.32 10.61 9.67
N LYS A 80 6.01 9.48 9.54
CA LYS A 80 5.80 8.33 10.43
C LYS A 80 6.12 8.68 11.86
N ARG A 81 7.25 9.36 12.12
CA ARG A 81 7.63 9.77 13.48
C ARG A 81 6.61 10.70 14.10
N LEU A 82 6.16 11.70 13.33
CA LEU A 82 5.18 12.66 13.84
C LEU A 82 3.84 11.99 14.12
N THR A 83 3.41 11.07 13.25
CA THR A 83 2.17 10.34 13.43
C THR A 83 2.23 9.46 14.68
N LYS A 84 3.35 8.76 14.86
CA LYS A 84 3.53 7.90 16.02
C LYS A 84 3.54 8.69 17.32
N ALA A 85 4.22 9.85 17.32
CA ALA A 85 4.26 10.72 18.50
C ALA A 85 2.87 11.23 18.89
N ARG A 86 2.00 11.48 17.90
CA ARG A 86 0.68 12.03 18.14
C ARG A 86 -0.37 10.96 18.47
N HIS A 87 -0.33 9.81 17.81
CA HIS A 87 -1.39 8.80 17.86
C HIS A 87 -0.94 7.45 18.38
N GLY A 88 0.35 7.19 18.49
CA GLY A 88 0.88 5.86 18.73
C GLY A 88 0.92 5.04 17.44
N ASP A 89 0.91 3.73 17.59
CA ASP A 89 0.98 2.85 16.44
C ASP A 89 -0.34 2.83 15.68
N LEU A 90 -0.27 2.93 14.36
CA LEU A 90 -1.44 2.85 13.48
C LEU A 90 -1.62 1.46 12.88
N VAL A 91 -0.53 0.72 12.73
CA VAL A 91 -0.48 -0.55 12.01
C VAL A 91 0.10 -1.62 12.93
N GLY A 92 -0.55 -2.79 12.94
CA GLY A 92 -0.03 -3.97 13.64
C GLY A 92 0.75 -4.85 12.68
N THR A 93 0.27 -6.06 12.43
CA THR A 93 0.94 -7.00 11.54
C THR A 93 0.79 -6.57 10.08
N ILE A 94 1.81 -6.91 9.28
CA ILE A 94 1.83 -6.65 7.84
C ILE A 94 2.09 -7.97 7.13
N GLU A 95 1.23 -8.32 6.18
CA GLU A 95 1.47 -9.41 5.25
C GLU A 95 1.83 -8.84 3.89
N ASP A 96 2.78 -9.49 3.23
CA ASP A 96 3.29 -9.06 1.93
C ASP A 96 3.43 -10.30 1.06
N ARG A 97 2.75 -10.31 -0.08
CA ARG A 97 2.78 -11.45 -0.98
C ARG A 97 3.03 -11.01 -2.41
N MET A 98 4.03 -11.60 -3.03
CA MET A 98 4.27 -11.44 -4.46
C MET A 98 3.39 -12.42 -5.22
N LEU A 99 2.72 -11.94 -6.26
CA LEU A 99 1.78 -12.71 -7.05
C LEU A 99 2.20 -12.71 -8.50
N ILE A 100 2.22 -13.88 -9.11
CA ILE A 100 2.55 -14.03 -10.52
C ILE A 100 1.26 -14.44 -11.23
N PRO A 101 0.77 -13.65 -12.20
CA PRO A 101 -0.45 -14.01 -12.92
C PRO A 101 -0.29 -15.36 -13.62
N THR A 102 -1.32 -16.18 -13.57
CA THR A 102 -1.33 -17.43 -14.32
C THR A 102 -1.46 -17.12 -15.81
N SER A 103 -1.05 -18.07 -16.66
CA SER A 103 -1.14 -17.89 -18.11
C SER A 103 -2.57 -17.69 -18.60
N TYR A 104 -3.54 -18.14 -17.84
CA TYR A 104 -4.96 -18.06 -18.19
C TYR A 104 -5.72 -17.00 -17.38
N SER A 105 -5.02 -16.19 -16.58
CA SER A 105 -5.66 -15.13 -15.82
C SER A 105 -6.13 -14.02 -16.74
N PRO A 106 -7.35 -13.52 -16.56
CA PRO A 106 -7.73 -12.28 -17.22
C PRO A 106 -6.79 -11.15 -16.81
N ALA A 107 -6.51 -10.25 -17.74
CA ALA A 107 -5.72 -9.07 -17.43
C ALA A 107 -6.52 -8.12 -16.55
N ILE A 108 -5.84 -7.46 -15.62
CA ILE A 108 -6.48 -6.41 -14.82
C ILE A 108 -6.76 -5.23 -15.74
N SER A 109 -8.05 -4.89 -15.87
CA SER A 109 -8.47 -3.80 -16.73
C SER A 109 -8.45 -2.48 -15.99
N ARG A 110 -7.86 -1.47 -16.61
CA ARG A 110 -7.85 -0.10 -16.11
C ARG A 110 -8.58 0.85 -17.05
N ARG A 111 -9.29 0.29 -18.02
CA ARG A 111 -9.91 1.05 -19.10
C ARG A 111 -10.99 2.01 -18.63
N ARG A 112 -11.70 1.64 -17.56
CA ARG A 112 -12.74 2.52 -17.03
C ARG A 112 -12.20 3.86 -16.57
N LEU A 113 -10.90 3.94 -16.31
CA LEU A 113 -10.26 5.21 -15.97
C LEU A 113 -10.21 6.15 -17.17
N ASP A 114 -10.31 5.60 -18.37
CA ASP A 114 -10.23 6.34 -19.62
C ASP A 114 -11.60 6.58 -20.24
N GLN A 115 -12.67 6.16 -19.58
CA GLN A 115 -14.03 6.24 -20.10
C GLN A 115 -14.81 7.43 -19.57
N HIS A 116 -14.14 8.44 -19.10
CA HIS A 116 -14.79 9.61 -18.51
C HIS A 116 -14.77 10.81 -19.41
#